data_fa222f30d4cc9d891fa1cb793ba21907
#
_entry.id   fa222f30d4cc9d891fa1cb793ba21907
#
_cell.length_a   1.000
_cell.length_b   1.000
_cell.length_c   1.000
_cell.angle_alpha   90.00
_cell.angle_beta   90.00
_cell.angle_gamma   90.00
#
_symmetry.space_group_name_H-M   'P 1'
#
loop_
_entity.id
_entity.type
_entity.pdbx_description
1 polymer ?
#
loop_
_entity_poly.entity_id
_entity_poly.type
_entity_poly.pdbx_seq_one_letter_code
_entity_poly.pdbx_strand_id
1 'polypeptide(L)'
;MTYLEPALPFLLILAGVGLVTAWRRSTKRPWLLTISICGILLLSMNAVAWLVSRPLEMWYEETPFPQGSAEAIVILAGSVHSPTPQRPYAIAGQDTYLRLQHGIWLFKNWKSVPILVCGGTLDEKEPYSTTMKRVLESDGIPSDLIWVESRSRSTHDSAVNSSNILREHGVSRIALVVEASSMPRAAASFRKAAMTVVPAPIRFTKLLFEASDVLPNWRAIALNGETLHEVLGLAWYRIRGWV
;
A
#
# COMPACT_ATOMS: atom_id res chain seq x y z
N MET A 1 -3.97 -11.20 0.18
CA MET A 1 -5.05 -10.82 -0.75
C MET A 1 -4.38 -10.44 -2.04
N THR A 2 -4.68 -11.13 -3.12
CA THR A 2 -4.50 -10.54 -4.44
C THR A 2 -5.49 -9.38 -4.46
N TYR A 3 -4.99 -8.14 -4.42
CA TYR A 3 -5.85 -6.97 -4.54
C TYR A 3 -6.59 -7.13 -5.86
N LEU A 4 -7.91 -7.20 -5.78
CA LEU A 4 -8.74 -7.14 -6.97
C LEU A 4 -8.54 -5.72 -7.51
N GLU A 5 -7.72 -5.57 -8.51
CA GLU A 5 -7.57 -4.31 -9.24
C GLU A 5 -8.84 -4.12 -10.08
N PRO A 6 -9.82 -3.31 -9.61
CA PRO A 6 -11.15 -3.35 -10.20
C PRO A 6 -11.20 -2.76 -11.60
N ALA A 7 -10.25 -1.91 -11.96
CA ALA A 7 -10.26 -1.18 -13.21
C ALA A 7 -10.10 -2.08 -14.44
N LEU A 8 -9.11 -2.97 -14.45
CA LEU A 8 -8.85 -3.85 -15.58
C LEU A 8 -9.96 -4.88 -15.81
N PRO A 9 -10.44 -5.65 -14.81
CA PRO A 9 -11.60 -6.52 -14.97
C PRO A 9 -12.85 -5.78 -15.46
N PHE A 10 -13.11 -4.58 -14.93
CA PHE A 10 -14.26 -3.78 -15.39
C PHE A 10 -14.15 -3.42 -16.87
N LEU A 11 -12.99 -2.95 -17.34
CA LEU A 11 -12.78 -2.62 -18.75
C LEU A 11 -12.84 -3.85 -19.65
N LEU A 12 -12.36 -5.02 -19.20
CA LEU A 12 -12.47 -6.27 -19.94
C LEU A 12 -13.93 -6.75 -20.04
N ILE A 13 -14.70 -6.63 -18.96
CA ILE A 13 -16.16 -6.93 -19.00
C ILE A 13 -16.88 -5.99 -19.97
N LEU A 14 -16.57 -4.69 -19.91
CA LEU A 14 -17.14 -3.69 -20.81
C LEU A 14 -16.81 -3.98 -22.28
N ALA A 15 -15.56 -4.40 -22.56
CA ALA A 15 -15.14 -4.84 -23.89
C ALA A 15 -15.91 -6.08 -24.34
N GLY A 16 -16.07 -7.08 -23.47
CA GLY A 16 -16.85 -8.28 -23.76
C GLY A 16 -18.33 -7.98 -24.08
N VAL A 17 -18.97 -7.14 -23.28
CA VAL A 17 -20.36 -6.66 -23.55
C VAL A 17 -20.42 -5.90 -24.87
N GLY A 18 -19.44 -5.04 -25.14
CA GLY A 18 -19.34 -4.31 -26.41
C GLY A 18 -19.22 -5.24 -27.62
N LEU A 19 -18.38 -6.28 -27.50
CA LEU A 19 -18.19 -7.29 -28.54
C LEU A 19 -19.48 -8.09 -28.78
N VAL A 20 -20.15 -8.58 -27.74
CA VAL A 20 -21.39 -9.35 -27.82
C VAL A 20 -22.52 -8.50 -28.43
N THR A 21 -22.67 -7.24 -28.05
CA THR A 21 -23.70 -6.34 -28.60
C THR A 21 -23.43 -5.98 -30.05
N ALA A 22 -22.16 -5.76 -30.43
CA ALA A 22 -21.76 -5.53 -31.82
C ALA A 22 -22.08 -6.75 -32.68
N TRP A 23 -21.80 -7.97 -32.19
CA TRP A 23 -22.07 -9.22 -32.92
C TRP A 23 -23.57 -9.54 -33.07
N ARG A 24 -24.34 -9.38 -31.96
CA ARG A 24 -25.77 -9.73 -31.97
C ARG A 24 -26.68 -8.72 -32.68
N ARG A 25 -26.35 -7.43 -32.69
CA ARG A 25 -27.24 -6.35 -33.15
C ARG A 25 -26.78 -5.67 -34.42
N SER A 26 -25.66 -6.08 -35.01
CA SER A 26 -25.08 -5.38 -36.17
C SER A 26 -25.04 -3.85 -36.00
N THR A 27 -24.85 -3.39 -34.76
CA THR A 27 -24.89 -1.96 -34.45
C THR A 27 -23.62 -1.30 -34.96
N LYS A 28 -23.78 -0.21 -35.73
CA LYS A 28 -22.70 0.59 -36.31
C LYS A 28 -21.94 1.46 -35.26
N ARG A 29 -22.14 1.20 -33.96
CA ARG A 29 -21.53 2.03 -32.86
C ARG A 29 -20.82 1.17 -31.86
N PRO A 30 -19.52 0.83 -32.09
CA PRO A 30 -18.70 0.02 -31.17
C PRO A 30 -18.14 0.85 -29.98
N TRP A 31 -18.89 1.86 -29.52
CA TRP A 31 -18.42 2.80 -28.51
C TRP A 31 -17.95 2.14 -27.20
N LEU A 32 -18.58 1.04 -26.80
CA LEU A 32 -18.13 0.29 -25.61
C LEU A 32 -16.73 -0.31 -25.80
N LEU A 33 -16.46 -0.85 -26.99
CA LEU A 33 -15.13 -1.35 -27.33
C LEU A 33 -14.11 -0.21 -27.38
N THR A 34 -14.49 0.92 -27.98
CA THR A 34 -13.62 2.09 -28.06
C THR A 34 -13.26 2.60 -26.65
N ILE A 35 -14.26 2.77 -25.77
CA ILE A 35 -14.03 3.20 -24.38
C ILE A 35 -13.11 2.21 -23.66
N SER A 36 -13.35 0.90 -23.83
CA SER A 36 -12.51 -0.12 -23.16
C SER A 36 -11.09 -0.09 -23.63
N ILE A 37 -10.85 -0.02 -24.94
CA ILE A 37 -9.50 0.04 -25.52
C ILE A 37 -8.79 1.34 -25.07
N CYS A 38 -9.45 2.48 -25.19
CA CYS A 38 -8.90 3.76 -24.74
C CYS A 38 -8.61 3.76 -23.23
N GLY A 39 -9.52 3.19 -22.42
CA GLY A 39 -9.33 3.06 -20.99
C GLY A 39 -8.10 2.21 -20.62
N ILE A 40 -7.93 1.04 -21.26
CA ILE A 40 -6.78 0.18 -21.05
C ILE A 40 -5.49 0.88 -21.50
N LEU A 41 -5.49 1.55 -22.66
CA LEU A 41 -4.34 2.29 -23.13
C LEU A 41 -3.96 3.42 -22.17
N LEU A 42 -4.92 4.20 -21.70
CA LEU A 42 -4.67 5.27 -20.73
C LEU A 42 -4.10 4.72 -19.41
N LEU A 43 -4.73 3.69 -18.85
CA LEU A 43 -4.24 3.06 -17.62
C LEU A 43 -2.89 2.36 -17.75
N SER A 44 -2.42 2.12 -18.98
CA SER A 44 -1.09 1.55 -19.23
C SER A 44 0.03 2.59 -19.36
N MET A 45 -0.26 3.89 -19.19
CA MET A 45 0.72 4.98 -19.29
C MET A 45 1.19 5.46 -17.93
N ASN A 46 2.51 5.66 -17.74
CA ASN A 46 3.08 6.22 -16.50
C ASN A 46 2.57 7.64 -16.22
N ALA A 47 2.36 8.45 -17.26
CA ALA A 47 1.81 9.80 -17.13
C ALA A 47 0.41 9.78 -16.48
N VAL A 48 -0.43 8.81 -16.83
CA VAL A 48 -1.76 8.65 -16.23
C VAL A 48 -1.62 8.15 -14.78
N ALA A 49 -0.73 7.20 -14.51
CA ALA A 49 -0.47 6.73 -13.16
C ALA A 49 -0.02 7.88 -12.23
N TRP A 50 0.88 8.72 -12.71
CA TRP A 50 1.31 9.92 -11.98
C TRP A 50 0.15 10.90 -11.73
N LEU A 51 -0.67 11.17 -12.74
CA LEU A 51 -1.81 12.07 -12.61
C LEU A 51 -2.83 11.57 -11.59
N VAL A 52 -3.11 10.26 -11.59
CA VAL A 52 -4.10 9.62 -10.69
C VAL A 52 -3.57 9.52 -9.26
N SER A 53 -2.27 9.28 -9.06
CA SER A 53 -1.66 9.19 -7.73
C SER A 53 -1.43 10.57 -7.09
N ARG A 54 -1.28 11.61 -7.87
CA ARG A 54 -0.93 12.95 -7.40
C ARG A 54 -1.81 13.49 -6.26
N PRO A 55 -3.16 13.38 -6.29
CA PRO A 55 -4.03 13.83 -5.19
C PRO A 55 -3.76 13.15 -3.84
N LEU A 56 -3.19 11.94 -3.85
CA LEU A 56 -2.85 11.20 -2.64
C LEU A 56 -1.44 11.54 -2.13
N GLU A 57 -0.51 11.84 -3.04
CA GLU A 57 0.92 11.98 -2.75
C GLU A 57 1.37 13.42 -2.52
N MET A 58 0.69 14.43 -3.12
CA MET A 58 1.11 15.83 -3.13
C MET A 58 1.20 16.49 -1.74
N TRP A 59 0.63 15.88 -0.73
CA TRP A 59 0.63 16.36 0.66
C TRP A 59 1.86 15.91 1.45
N TYR A 60 2.70 15.07 0.86
CA TYR A 60 3.88 14.50 1.49
C TYR A 60 5.13 14.93 0.75
N GLU A 61 6.18 15.23 1.51
CA GLU A 61 7.47 15.58 0.95
C GLU A 61 8.36 14.36 0.79
N GLU A 62 9.07 14.30 -0.32
CA GLU A 62 10.11 13.30 -0.56
C GLU A 62 11.41 13.74 0.16
N THR A 63 11.44 13.56 1.47
CA THR A 63 12.60 13.86 2.31
C THR A 63 13.19 12.58 2.88
N PRO A 64 14.52 12.52 3.10
CA PRO A 64 15.13 11.31 3.64
C PRO A 64 14.66 11.02 5.07
N PHE A 65 14.34 12.03 5.87
CA PHE A 65 13.88 11.88 7.24
C PHE A 65 12.47 12.43 7.43
N PRO A 66 11.65 11.78 8.27
CA PRO A 66 10.35 12.31 8.65
C PRO A 66 10.48 13.68 9.31
N GLN A 67 9.57 14.59 8.98
CA GLN A 67 9.56 15.92 9.59
C GLN A 67 8.92 15.86 10.98
N GLY A 68 9.72 15.94 12.01
CA GLY A 68 9.30 15.91 13.40
C GLY A 68 9.98 14.80 14.21
N SER A 69 9.54 14.62 15.45
CA SER A 69 10.01 13.53 16.33
C SER A 69 8.94 12.43 16.42
N ALA A 70 9.37 11.19 16.56
CA ALA A 70 8.51 10.06 16.90
C ALA A 70 9.12 9.23 18.03
N GLU A 71 8.28 8.48 18.71
CA GLU A 71 8.60 7.62 19.85
C GLU A 71 8.69 6.15 19.44
N ALA A 72 8.09 5.81 18.29
CA ALA A 72 8.20 4.50 17.66
C ALA A 72 8.07 4.63 16.14
N ILE A 73 8.63 3.66 15.41
CA ILE A 73 8.42 3.48 13.96
C ILE A 73 7.35 2.40 13.79
N VAL A 74 6.33 2.67 12.99
CA VAL A 74 5.27 1.71 12.69
C VAL A 74 5.32 1.34 11.22
N ILE A 75 5.43 0.03 10.94
CA ILE A 75 5.54 -0.51 9.59
C ILE A 75 4.35 -1.41 9.31
N LEU A 76 3.53 -1.06 8.33
CA LEU A 76 2.40 -1.87 7.91
C LEU A 76 2.84 -2.94 6.90
N ALA A 77 2.33 -4.16 7.03
CA ALA A 77 2.51 -5.16 6.00
C ALA A 77 1.80 -4.75 4.70
N GLY A 78 2.42 -5.02 3.57
CA GLY A 78 1.80 -5.01 2.25
C GLY A 78 1.42 -6.44 1.85
N SER A 79 2.40 -7.21 1.39
CA SER A 79 2.25 -8.61 1.01
C SER A 79 3.31 -9.49 1.66
N VAL A 80 2.97 -10.76 1.90
CA VAL A 80 3.89 -11.82 2.33
C VAL A 80 3.55 -13.07 1.55
N HIS A 81 4.57 -13.71 0.98
CA HIS A 81 4.42 -14.96 0.28
C HIS A 81 4.48 -16.13 1.28
N SER A 82 3.39 -16.86 1.38
CA SER A 82 3.27 -18.02 2.26
C SER A 82 4.28 -19.11 1.93
N PRO A 83 4.63 -19.98 2.89
CA PRO A 83 5.45 -21.16 2.65
C PRO A 83 4.88 -22.05 1.53
N THR A 84 5.78 -22.66 0.76
CA THR A 84 5.46 -23.66 -0.27
C THR A 84 6.22 -24.96 0.04
N PRO A 85 5.87 -26.10 -0.59
CA PRO A 85 6.64 -27.32 -0.42
C PRO A 85 8.14 -27.20 -0.76
N GLN A 86 8.48 -26.35 -1.75
CA GLN A 86 9.86 -26.07 -2.15
C GLN A 86 10.55 -25.03 -1.28
N ARG A 87 9.77 -24.21 -0.58
CA ARG A 87 10.24 -23.15 0.31
C ARG A 87 9.42 -23.18 1.61
N PRO A 88 9.85 -23.89 2.64
CA PRO A 88 9.08 -24.12 3.86
C PRO A 88 9.07 -22.93 4.84
N TYR A 89 9.31 -21.72 4.34
CA TYR A 89 9.30 -20.45 5.10
C TYR A 89 8.60 -19.35 4.31
N ALA A 90 8.00 -18.39 5.04
CA ALA A 90 7.40 -17.21 4.45
C ALA A 90 8.47 -16.16 4.11
N ILE A 91 8.25 -15.38 3.06
CA ILE A 91 9.10 -14.25 2.69
C ILE A 91 8.26 -12.98 2.51
N ALA A 92 8.82 -11.84 2.88
CA ALA A 92 8.22 -10.54 2.61
C ALA A 92 8.08 -10.33 1.09
N GLY A 93 6.90 -9.93 0.66
CA GLY A 93 6.71 -9.45 -0.71
C GLY A 93 7.38 -8.09 -0.91
N GLN A 94 7.43 -7.63 -2.15
CA GLN A 94 8.20 -6.44 -2.53
C GLN A 94 7.84 -5.21 -1.68
N ASP A 95 6.55 -4.91 -1.52
CA ASP A 95 6.12 -3.72 -0.76
C ASP A 95 6.49 -3.83 0.72
N THR A 96 6.23 -4.99 1.34
CA THR A 96 6.61 -5.24 2.73
C THR A 96 8.12 -5.12 2.92
N TYR A 97 8.91 -5.68 1.99
CA TYR A 97 10.36 -5.62 2.05
C TYR A 97 10.88 -4.17 1.94
N LEU A 98 10.37 -3.39 1.00
CA LEU A 98 10.76 -1.98 0.85
C LEU A 98 10.42 -1.15 2.10
N ARG A 99 9.24 -1.37 2.69
CA ARG A 99 8.83 -0.72 3.96
C ARG A 99 9.77 -1.10 5.10
N LEU A 100 10.14 -2.39 5.21
CA LEU A 100 11.08 -2.86 6.23
C LEU A 100 12.45 -2.23 6.05
N GLN A 101 13.00 -2.21 4.83
CA GLN A 101 14.29 -1.59 4.54
C GLN A 101 14.30 -0.10 4.91
N HIS A 102 13.22 0.63 4.60
CA HIS A 102 13.12 2.03 5.01
C HIS A 102 13.03 2.18 6.55
N GLY A 103 12.24 1.35 7.22
CA GLY A 103 12.16 1.34 8.68
C GLY A 103 13.49 1.05 9.36
N ILE A 104 14.26 0.06 8.84
CA ILE A 104 15.62 -0.25 9.28
C ILE A 104 16.56 0.95 9.07
N TRP A 105 16.45 1.58 7.90
CA TRP A 105 17.26 2.76 7.59
C TRP A 105 16.95 3.93 8.54
N LEU A 106 15.65 4.18 8.83
CA LEU A 106 15.24 5.18 9.82
C LEU A 106 15.76 4.87 11.22
N PHE A 107 15.68 3.61 11.64
CA PHE A 107 16.22 3.18 12.93
C PHE A 107 17.73 3.45 13.07
N LYS A 108 18.48 3.15 12.02
CA LYS A 108 19.95 3.28 12.00
C LYS A 108 20.43 4.74 11.82
N ASN A 109 19.71 5.57 11.06
CA ASN A 109 20.20 6.88 10.60
C ASN A 109 19.39 8.08 11.14
N TRP A 110 18.17 7.87 11.61
CA TRP A 110 17.33 8.95 12.12
C TRP A 110 17.13 8.84 13.63
N LYS A 111 16.53 7.76 14.10
CA LYS A 111 16.26 7.57 15.53
C LYS A 111 16.10 6.10 15.88
N SER A 112 16.95 5.62 16.80
CA SER A 112 16.89 4.25 17.34
C SER A 112 15.76 4.12 18.37
N VAL A 113 14.50 4.11 17.89
CA VAL A 113 13.30 3.92 18.69
C VAL A 113 12.66 2.56 18.35
N PRO A 114 11.80 1.99 19.22
CA PRO A 114 11.14 0.72 18.94
C PRO A 114 10.44 0.71 17.59
N ILE A 115 10.43 -0.45 16.94
CA ILE A 115 9.74 -0.69 15.67
C ILE A 115 8.54 -1.61 15.92
N LEU A 116 7.34 -1.15 15.61
CA LEU A 116 6.13 -1.97 15.62
C LEU A 116 5.82 -2.44 14.20
N VAL A 117 5.82 -3.74 13.97
CA VAL A 117 5.39 -4.35 12.71
C VAL A 117 3.96 -4.84 12.82
N CYS A 118 3.12 -4.48 11.84
CA CYS A 118 1.70 -4.74 11.84
C CYS A 118 1.30 -5.59 10.64
N GLY A 119 0.63 -6.70 10.90
CA GLY A 119 0.08 -7.56 9.85
C GLY A 119 -0.33 -8.92 10.38
N GLY A 120 -1.64 -9.18 10.38
CA GLY A 120 -2.20 -10.48 10.70
C GLY A 120 -2.05 -11.47 9.56
N THR A 121 -2.79 -12.57 9.64
CA THR A 121 -2.86 -13.58 8.59
C THR A 121 -4.13 -13.44 7.76
N LEU A 122 -4.01 -13.67 6.46
CA LEU A 122 -5.15 -13.71 5.54
C LEU A 122 -5.51 -15.15 5.14
N ASP A 123 -4.60 -16.09 5.33
CA ASP A 123 -4.69 -17.48 4.88
C ASP A 123 -4.51 -18.53 6.01
N GLU A 124 -4.72 -18.12 7.25
CA GLU A 124 -4.66 -18.96 8.47
C GLU A 124 -3.30 -19.63 8.74
N LYS A 125 -2.25 -19.25 8.03
CA LYS A 125 -0.90 -19.81 8.23
C LYS A 125 -0.13 -19.02 9.28
N GLU A 126 0.78 -18.19 8.82
CA GLU A 126 1.63 -17.39 9.71
C GLU A 126 1.28 -15.90 9.56
N PRO A 127 1.16 -15.14 10.68
CA PRO A 127 0.97 -13.69 10.60
C PRO A 127 2.12 -13.01 9.83
N TYR A 128 1.79 -12.03 9.01
CA TYR A 128 2.76 -11.29 8.22
C TYR A 128 3.80 -10.60 9.10
N SER A 129 3.38 -10.10 10.26
CA SER A 129 4.24 -9.49 11.27
C SER A 129 5.34 -10.41 11.79
N THR A 130 5.12 -11.74 11.84
CA THR A 130 6.16 -12.71 12.23
C THR A 130 7.29 -12.74 11.20
N THR A 131 6.96 -12.78 9.91
CA THR A 131 7.95 -12.69 8.82
C THR A 131 8.68 -11.37 8.87
N MET A 132 7.96 -10.26 9.11
CA MET A 132 8.55 -8.91 9.22
C MET A 132 9.55 -8.83 10.38
N LYS A 133 9.20 -9.38 11.54
CA LYS A 133 10.10 -9.45 12.69
C LYS A 133 11.40 -10.18 12.37
N ARG A 134 11.33 -11.35 11.72
CA ARG A 134 12.54 -12.10 11.31
C ARG A 134 13.44 -11.28 10.40
N VAL A 135 12.88 -10.51 9.47
CA VAL A 135 13.69 -9.62 8.61
C VAL A 135 14.39 -8.55 9.42
N LEU A 136 13.69 -7.89 10.36
CA LEU A 136 14.31 -6.88 11.23
C LEU A 136 15.44 -7.45 12.08
N GLU A 137 15.23 -8.64 12.68
CA GLU A 137 16.23 -9.34 13.47
C GLU A 137 17.45 -9.71 12.63
N SER A 138 17.26 -10.21 11.40
CA SER A 138 18.36 -10.55 10.49
C SER A 138 19.17 -9.33 10.04
N ASP A 139 18.57 -8.15 10.02
CA ASP A 139 19.22 -6.87 9.75
C ASP A 139 19.85 -6.21 10.99
N GLY A 140 19.82 -6.91 12.14
CA GLY A 140 20.50 -6.50 13.38
C GLY A 140 19.71 -5.56 14.26
N ILE A 141 18.38 -5.48 14.11
CA ILE A 141 17.53 -4.75 15.05
C ILE A 141 17.33 -5.62 16.31
N PRO A 142 17.60 -5.10 17.53
CA PRO A 142 17.42 -5.86 18.76
C PRO A 142 15.98 -6.33 18.95
N SER A 143 15.78 -7.60 19.35
CA SER A 143 14.46 -8.21 19.44
C SER A 143 13.55 -7.55 20.48
N ASP A 144 14.10 -6.97 21.52
CA ASP A 144 13.39 -6.21 22.57
C ASP A 144 12.86 -4.84 22.07
N LEU A 145 13.42 -4.33 20.98
CA LEU A 145 12.94 -3.13 20.28
C LEU A 145 11.98 -3.44 19.13
N ILE A 146 11.60 -4.71 18.92
CA ILE A 146 10.65 -5.10 17.88
C ILE A 146 9.33 -5.53 18.52
N TRP A 147 8.30 -4.72 18.34
CA TRP A 147 6.94 -5.04 18.76
C TRP A 147 6.14 -5.61 17.60
N VAL A 148 5.17 -6.48 17.90
CA VAL A 148 4.45 -7.24 16.87
C VAL A 148 2.94 -7.12 17.08
N GLU A 149 2.23 -6.69 16.05
CA GLU A 149 0.78 -6.76 15.95
C GLU A 149 0.42 -7.82 14.88
N SER A 150 -0.30 -8.89 15.27
CA SER A 150 -0.52 -10.08 14.45
C SER A 150 -2.00 -10.42 14.17
N ARG A 151 -2.94 -9.55 14.53
CA ARG A 151 -4.39 -9.83 14.42
C ARG A 151 -5.08 -9.07 13.32
N SER A 152 -4.48 -8.01 12.82
CA SER A 152 -5.10 -7.11 11.84
C SER A 152 -5.34 -7.78 10.48
N ARG A 153 -6.49 -7.48 9.87
CA ARG A 153 -6.87 -7.91 8.52
C ARG A 153 -7.08 -6.73 7.57
N SER A 154 -7.00 -5.52 8.10
CA SER A 154 -7.18 -4.27 7.35
C SER A 154 -6.29 -3.18 7.94
N THR A 155 -6.09 -2.07 7.21
CA THR A 155 -5.37 -0.90 7.74
C THR A 155 -6.07 -0.31 8.96
N HIS A 156 -7.41 -0.35 9.00
CA HIS A 156 -8.17 0.07 10.17
C HIS A 156 -7.86 -0.81 11.39
N ASP A 157 -7.89 -2.14 11.24
CA ASP A 157 -7.55 -3.06 12.34
C ASP A 157 -6.11 -2.84 12.80
N SER A 158 -5.18 -2.64 11.85
CA SER A 158 -3.78 -2.33 12.18
C SER A 158 -3.69 -1.07 13.03
N ALA A 159 -4.41 0.00 12.68
CA ALA A 159 -4.41 1.23 13.44
C ALA A 159 -4.97 1.03 14.86
N VAL A 160 -6.10 0.34 15.02
CA VAL A 160 -6.74 0.11 16.30
C VAL A 160 -5.89 -0.80 17.20
N ASN A 161 -5.47 -1.96 16.68
CA ASN A 161 -4.71 -2.93 17.46
C ASN A 161 -3.32 -2.40 17.84
N SER A 162 -2.63 -1.75 16.91
CA SER A 162 -1.32 -1.13 17.15
C SER A 162 -1.39 -0.01 18.17
N SER A 163 -2.45 0.82 18.13
CA SER A 163 -2.62 1.92 19.09
C SER A 163 -2.78 1.43 20.53
N ASN A 164 -3.32 0.22 20.73
CA ASN A 164 -3.38 -0.39 22.06
C ASN A 164 -1.97 -0.77 22.53
N ILE A 165 -1.21 -1.48 21.70
CA ILE A 165 0.19 -1.85 22.02
C ILE A 165 1.04 -0.61 22.28
N LEU A 166 0.93 0.42 21.42
CA LEU A 166 1.69 1.66 21.56
C LEU A 166 1.38 2.39 22.86
N ARG A 167 0.09 2.47 23.26
CA ARG A 167 -0.34 3.09 24.51
C ARG A 167 0.14 2.34 25.75
N GLU A 168 0.17 1.01 25.71
CA GLU A 168 0.72 0.18 26.79
C GLU A 168 2.22 0.49 27.04
N HIS A 169 2.94 0.95 25.99
CA HIS A 169 4.32 1.38 26.06
C HIS A 169 4.51 2.91 26.24
N GLY A 170 3.42 3.64 26.50
CA GLY A 170 3.48 5.10 26.67
C GLY A 170 3.74 5.91 25.40
N VAL A 171 3.58 5.30 24.21
CA VAL A 171 3.83 5.93 22.91
C VAL A 171 2.56 6.60 22.41
N SER A 172 2.66 7.86 22.03
CA SER A 172 1.57 8.65 21.47
C SER A 172 1.87 9.19 20.06
N ARG A 173 3.15 9.23 19.68
CA ARG A 173 3.63 9.78 18.40
C ARG A 173 4.46 8.76 17.65
N ILE A 174 4.06 8.45 16.41
CA ILE A 174 4.65 7.41 15.59
C ILE A 174 5.17 7.94 14.26
N ALA A 175 6.28 7.39 13.76
CA ALA A 175 6.67 7.49 12.36
C ALA A 175 6.02 6.36 11.58
N LEU A 176 5.11 6.67 10.66
CA LEU A 176 4.34 5.67 9.91
C LEU A 176 4.99 5.42 8.54
N VAL A 177 5.36 4.18 8.29
CA VAL A 177 6.06 3.76 7.06
C VAL A 177 5.10 3.00 6.15
N VAL A 178 4.73 3.62 5.04
CA VAL A 178 3.95 3.06 3.92
C VAL A 178 4.27 3.85 2.64
N GLU A 179 3.75 3.42 1.49
CA GLU A 179 3.83 4.20 0.23
C GLU A 179 3.11 5.55 0.37
N ALA A 180 3.57 6.56 -0.37
CA ALA A 180 2.97 7.89 -0.36
C ALA A 180 1.48 7.85 -0.76
N SER A 181 1.10 7.02 -1.72
CA SER A 181 -0.30 6.82 -2.16
C SER A 181 -1.20 6.19 -1.08
N SER A 182 -0.66 5.31 -0.24
CA SER A 182 -1.39 4.66 0.87
C SER A 182 -1.43 5.51 2.14
N MET A 183 -0.53 6.50 2.24
CA MET A 183 -0.35 7.31 3.45
C MET A 183 -1.63 8.05 3.90
N PRO A 184 -2.46 8.67 3.01
CA PRO A 184 -3.68 9.35 3.45
C PRO A 184 -4.61 8.46 4.24
N ARG A 185 -4.87 7.23 3.75
CA ARG A 185 -5.75 6.27 4.41
C ARG A 185 -5.16 5.73 5.70
N ALA A 186 -3.88 5.37 5.67
CA ALA A 186 -3.19 4.83 6.84
C ALA A 186 -3.07 5.89 7.95
N ALA A 187 -2.58 7.09 7.63
CA ALA A 187 -2.42 8.15 8.61
C ALA A 187 -3.76 8.59 9.22
N ALA A 188 -4.83 8.68 8.41
CA ALA A 188 -6.16 9.02 8.92
C ALA A 188 -6.68 7.94 9.89
N SER A 189 -6.48 6.65 9.58
CA SER A 189 -6.86 5.54 10.49
C SER A 189 -6.11 5.61 11.83
N PHE A 190 -4.80 5.86 11.82
CA PHE A 190 -4.01 6.00 13.06
C PHE A 190 -4.37 7.27 13.85
N ARG A 191 -4.65 8.40 13.18
CA ARG A 191 -5.14 9.61 13.84
C ARG A 191 -6.50 9.38 14.49
N LYS A 192 -7.41 8.64 13.84
CA LYS A 192 -8.70 8.24 14.41
C LYS A 192 -8.54 7.34 15.63
N ALA A 193 -7.48 6.54 15.69
CA ALA A 193 -7.10 5.73 16.85
C ALA A 193 -6.28 6.52 17.90
N ALA A 194 -6.33 7.87 17.85
CA ALA A 194 -5.68 8.81 18.77
C ALA A 194 -4.15 8.77 18.78
N MET A 195 -3.51 8.43 17.63
CA MET A 195 -2.07 8.54 17.45
C MET A 195 -1.68 9.83 16.70
N THR A 196 -0.64 10.48 17.14
CA THR A 196 0.02 11.54 16.35
C THR A 196 0.91 10.88 15.29
N VAL A 197 0.61 11.13 14.01
CA VAL A 197 1.31 10.48 12.90
C VAL A 197 2.29 11.45 12.25
N VAL A 198 3.56 11.06 12.25
CA VAL A 198 4.63 11.65 11.44
C VAL A 198 4.78 10.77 10.19
N PRO A 199 4.43 11.26 9.00
CA PRO A 199 4.55 10.46 7.79
C PRO A 199 6.01 10.14 7.44
N ALA A 200 6.27 8.90 7.06
CA ALA A 200 7.55 8.42 6.55
C ALA A 200 7.32 7.64 5.23
N PRO A 201 6.91 8.33 4.15
CA PRO A 201 6.56 7.68 2.90
C PRO A 201 7.79 7.09 2.21
N ILE A 202 7.66 5.88 1.64
CA ILE A 202 8.80 5.17 1.02
C ILE A 202 8.90 5.35 -0.49
N ARG A 203 7.79 5.55 -1.17
CA ARG A 203 7.71 5.55 -2.64
C ARG A 203 6.73 6.62 -3.12
N PHE A 204 7.17 7.36 -4.14
CA PHE A 204 6.35 8.33 -4.86
C PHE A 204 6.28 7.95 -6.34
N THR A 205 5.16 8.23 -6.95
CA THR A 205 5.01 8.06 -8.40
C THR A 205 5.70 9.23 -9.11
N LYS A 206 6.66 8.91 -9.98
CA LYS A 206 7.48 9.91 -10.69
C LYS A 206 7.22 9.89 -12.17
N LEU A 207 7.33 11.06 -12.81
CA LEU A 207 7.50 11.22 -14.25
C LEU A 207 8.98 11.43 -14.55
N LEU A 208 9.45 10.78 -15.59
CA LEU A 208 10.81 10.97 -16.11
C LEU A 208 10.86 12.11 -17.14
N PHE A 209 9.70 12.59 -17.61
CA PHE A 209 9.52 13.54 -18.71
C PHE A 209 10.12 13.02 -20.02
N GLU A 210 9.96 11.72 -20.26
CA GLU A 210 10.42 11.00 -21.43
C GLU A 210 9.25 10.41 -22.23
N ALA A 211 9.52 10.02 -23.50
CA ALA A 211 8.53 9.34 -24.32
C ALA A 211 8.00 8.03 -23.69
N SER A 212 8.79 7.39 -22.84
CA SER A 212 8.42 6.21 -22.07
C SER A 212 7.24 6.43 -21.12
N ASP A 213 6.97 7.67 -20.71
CA ASP A 213 5.84 7.99 -19.81
C ASP A 213 4.48 7.88 -20.49
N VAL A 214 4.44 8.00 -21.82
CA VAL A 214 3.20 7.90 -22.61
C VAL A 214 3.11 6.58 -23.38
N LEU A 215 4.15 5.73 -23.32
CA LEU A 215 4.10 4.40 -23.91
C LEU A 215 3.42 3.40 -22.98
N PRO A 216 2.53 2.55 -23.53
CA PRO A 216 1.86 1.51 -22.75
C PRO A 216 2.84 0.53 -22.12
N ASN A 217 2.67 0.28 -20.82
CA ASN A 217 3.44 -0.72 -20.09
C ASN A 217 2.63 -1.34 -18.94
N TRP A 218 2.94 -2.58 -18.58
CA TRP A 218 2.19 -3.33 -17.56
C TRP A 218 2.36 -2.78 -16.13
N ARG A 219 3.50 -2.13 -15.85
CA ARG A 219 3.79 -1.54 -14.52
C ARG A 219 2.86 -0.37 -14.23
N ALA A 220 2.56 0.44 -15.25
CA ALA A 220 1.61 1.54 -15.11
C ALA A 220 0.19 1.03 -14.83
N ILE A 221 -0.21 -0.10 -15.44
CA ILE A 221 -1.51 -0.73 -15.14
C ILE A 221 -1.58 -1.14 -13.67
N ALA A 222 -0.55 -1.83 -13.16
CA ALA A 222 -0.49 -2.23 -11.76
C ALA A 222 -0.53 -1.02 -10.82
N LEU A 223 0.27 0.01 -11.09
CA LEU A 223 0.33 1.23 -10.28
C LEU A 223 -1.01 1.99 -10.27
N ASN A 224 -1.69 2.09 -11.42
CA ASN A 224 -3.03 2.68 -11.51
C ASN A 224 -4.05 1.87 -10.71
N GLY A 225 -3.96 0.53 -10.76
CA GLY A 225 -4.80 -0.36 -9.95
C GLY A 225 -4.60 -0.15 -8.45
N GLU A 226 -3.35 -0.14 -7.98
CA GLU A 226 -2.99 0.16 -6.59
C GLU A 226 -3.53 1.53 -6.16
N THR A 227 -3.33 2.57 -6.97
CA THR A 227 -3.79 3.93 -6.66
C THR A 227 -5.31 4.01 -6.59
N LEU A 228 -6.02 3.39 -7.53
CA LEU A 228 -7.48 3.35 -7.51
C LEU A 228 -8.00 2.59 -6.28
N HIS A 229 -7.32 1.51 -5.88
CA HIS A 229 -7.62 0.80 -4.63
C HIS A 229 -7.52 1.74 -3.42
N GLU A 230 -6.50 2.58 -3.35
CA GLU A 230 -6.33 3.55 -2.25
C GLU A 230 -7.42 4.63 -2.26
N VAL A 231 -7.79 5.16 -3.43
CA VAL A 231 -8.89 6.13 -3.55
C VAL A 231 -10.21 5.53 -3.10
N LEU A 232 -10.55 4.34 -3.59
CA LEU A 232 -11.78 3.64 -3.20
C LEU A 232 -11.75 3.23 -1.72
N GLY A 233 -10.60 2.77 -1.24
CA GLY A 233 -10.38 2.42 0.16
C GLY A 233 -10.58 3.62 1.10
N LEU A 234 -10.04 4.79 0.74
CA LEU A 234 -10.22 6.02 1.52
C LEU A 234 -11.69 6.47 1.53
N ALA A 235 -12.38 6.42 0.39
CA ALA A 235 -13.81 6.72 0.31
C ALA A 235 -14.64 5.75 1.17
N TRP A 236 -14.37 4.46 1.09
CA TRP A 236 -15.02 3.44 1.90
C TRP A 236 -14.79 3.65 3.40
N TYR A 237 -13.56 3.97 3.81
CA TYR A 237 -13.21 4.23 5.21
C TYR A 237 -13.93 5.48 5.75
N ARG A 238 -14.11 6.52 4.92
CA ARG A 238 -14.93 7.69 5.28
C ARG A 238 -16.39 7.31 5.51
N ILE A 239 -16.98 6.51 4.62
CA ILE A 239 -18.38 6.05 4.76
C ILE A 239 -18.56 5.23 6.05
N ARG A 240 -17.56 4.42 6.40
CA ARG A 240 -17.54 3.61 7.63
C ARG A 240 -17.22 4.40 8.91
N GLY A 241 -16.79 5.65 8.81
CA GLY A 241 -16.34 6.44 9.95
C GLY A 241 -15.02 5.96 10.56
N TRP A 242 -14.18 5.30 9.76
CA TRP A 242 -12.88 4.76 10.18
C TRP A 242 -11.72 5.76 10.00
N VAL A 243 -12.00 6.87 9.32
CA VAL A 243 -11.10 8.00 9.06
C VAL A 243 -11.84 9.33 9.12
#